data_0a930273f4ec2392174381bb3329bd64
#
_entry.id   0a930273f4ec2392174381bb3329bd64
#
_cell.length_a   1.000
_cell.length_b   1.000
_cell.length_c   1.000
_cell.angle_alpha   90.00
_cell.angle_beta   90.00
_cell.angle_gamma   90.00
#
_symmetry.space_group_name_H-M   'P 1'
#
loop_
_entity.id
_entity.type
_entity.pdbx_description
1 polymer ?
#
loop_
_entity_poly.entity_id
_entity_poly.type
_entity_poly.pdbx_seq_one_letter_code
_entity_poly.pdbx_strand_id
1 'polypeptide(L)'
;MHAYARNISTTAADTTVLEDVRANFGDFSDKTLSSYKSALERLFVIEDVPAWCPAIRSRTAIRSTRKKEFTDPSIAVAALGASPQRLLADLQTFGFIFETLCIRDLRAYTSAIGGKLSYYRDRYGLESDCVLHLPDGRFALIEFKLGNRQIEEGAAHLVQIRELIHEANASKPGVRIEEPSLMMVVTGGSLAYTRKDGVHVVPIGCLKQ
;
A
#
# COMPACT_ATOMS: atom_id res chain seq x y z
N MET A 1 -0.84 12.80 -15.12
CA MET A 1 -0.70 11.32 -15.19
C MET A 1 0.74 10.87 -15.02
N HIS A 2 1.70 11.20 -15.89
CA HIS A 2 3.09 10.74 -15.81
C HIS A 2 3.76 11.07 -14.47
N ALA A 3 3.70 12.31 -13.98
CA ALA A 3 4.26 12.71 -12.69
C ALA A 3 3.66 11.94 -11.50
N TYR A 4 2.37 11.62 -11.58
CA TYR A 4 1.71 10.80 -10.57
C TYR A 4 2.19 9.34 -10.62
N ALA A 5 2.32 8.76 -11.83
CA ALA A 5 2.79 7.41 -12.04
C ALA A 5 4.25 7.19 -11.58
N ARG A 6 5.11 8.22 -11.66
CA ARG A 6 6.48 8.19 -11.10
C ARG A 6 6.51 8.07 -9.58
N ASN A 7 5.43 8.44 -8.92
CA ASN A 7 5.29 8.41 -7.46
C ASN A 7 4.30 7.32 -6.99
N ILE A 8 4.00 6.34 -7.85
CA ILE A 8 3.08 5.23 -7.53
C ILE A 8 3.60 4.41 -6.35
N SER A 9 2.68 3.91 -5.53
CA SER A 9 2.96 3.12 -4.32
C SER A 9 3.91 3.82 -3.33
N THR A 10 3.94 5.15 -3.35
CA THR A 10 4.72 5.95 -2.40
C THR A 10 3.85 6.93 -1.62
N THR A 11 4.35 7.38 -0.48
CA THR A 11 3.75 8.45 0.32
C THR A 11 4.25 9.84 -0.08
N ALA A 12 4.65 10.04 -1.35
CA ALA A 12 5.11 11.32 -1.86
C ALA A 12 4.05 12.41 -1.63
N ALA A 13 4.49 13.58 -1.18
CA ALA A 13 3.60 14.72 -1.00
C ALA A 13 3.11 15.26 -2.37
N ASP A 14 1.96 15.93 -2.38
CA ASP A 14 1.47 16.55 -3.61
C ASP A 14 2.43 17.65 -4.12
N THR A 15 3.24 18.25 -3.26
CA THR A 15 4.34 19.14 -3.63
C THR A 15 5.39 18.46 -4.51
N THR A 16 5.77 17.22 -4.21
CA THR A 16 6.71 16.43 -5.03
C THR A 16 6.12 16.15 -6.42
N VAL A 17 4.85 15.78 -6.48
CA VAL A 17 4.14 15.59 -7.76
C VAL A 17 4.09 16.89 -8.56
N LEU A 18 3.87 18.02 -7.86
CA LEU A 18 3.85 19.34 -8.48
C LEU A 18 5.21 19.75 -9.06
N GLU A 19 6.30 19.48 -8.34
CA GLU A 19 7.66 19.70 -8.82
C GLU A 19 7.94 18.90 -10.09
N ASP A 20 7.55 17.62 -10.11
CA ASP A 20 7.64 16.78 -11.31
C ASP A 20 6.83 17.32 -12.49
N VAL A 21 5.65 17.89 -12.23
CA VAL A 21 4.82 18.53 -13.27
C VAL A 21 5.50 19.81 -13.79
N ARG A 22 5.97 20.67 -12.89
CA ARG A 22 6.66 21.93 -13.25
C ARG A 22 7.91 21.70 -14.06
N ALA A 23 8.67 20.66 -13.74
CA ALA A 23 9.88 20.30 -14.49
C ALA A 23 9.61 19.97 -15.97
N ASN A 24 8.39 19.51 -16.29
CA ASN A 24 8.03 19.09 -17.65
C ASN A 24 7.14 20.09 -18.40
N PHE A 25 6.34 20.88 -17.69
CA PHE A 25 5.28 21.72 -18.29
C PHE A 25 5.37 23.20 -17.89
N GLY A 26 6.41 23.60 -17.15
CA GLY A 26 6.58 24.99 -16.71
C GLY A 26 5.66 25.37 -15.55
N ASP A 27 5.16 26.61 -15.56
CA ASP A 27 4.40 27.13 -14.42
C ASP A 27 3.06 26.41 -14.25
N PHE A 28 2.89 25.79 -13.09
CA PHE A 28 1.72 25.00 -12.72
C PHE A 28 1.37 25.23 -11.25
N SER A 29 0.13 25.64 -10.96
CA SER A 29 -0.26 25.99 -9.60
C SER A 29 -0.72 24.78 -8.79
N ASP A 30 -0.58 24.86 -7.46
CA ASP A 30 -1.12 23.87 -6.50
C ASP A 30 -2.63 23.66 -6.69
N LYS A 31 -3.36 24.76 -6.93
CA LYS A 31 -4.80 24.74 -7.17
C LYS A 31 -5.14 23.94 -8.42
N THR A 32 -4.35 24.11 -9.48
CA THR A 32 -4.52 23.39 -10.74
C THR A 32 -4.26 21.89 -10.53
N LEU A 33 -3.15 21.53 -9.84
CA LEU A 33 -2.86 20.13 -9.51
C LEU A 33 -4.00 19.49 -8.72
N SER A 34 -4.48 20.15 -7.67
CA SER A 34 -5.59 19.67 -6.83
C SER A 34 -6.86 19.46 -7.64
N SER A 35 -7.18 20.36 -8.57
CA SER A 35 -8.33 20.24 -9.46
C SER A 35 -8.23 19.01 -10.37
N TYR A 36 -7.06 18.80 -11.01
CA TYR A 36 -6.83 17.62 -11.85
C TYR A 36 -6.87 16.32 -11.04
N LYS A 37 -6.25 16.30 -9.84
CA LYS A 37 -6.28 15.15 -8.96
C LYS A 37 -7.72 14.78 -8.61
N SER A 38 -8.53 15.76 -8.17
CA SER A 38 -9.94 15.54 -7.85
C SER A 38 -10.76 15.06 -9.07
N ALA A 39 -10.42 15.50 -10.27
CA ALA A 39 -11.06 14.99 -11.48
C ALA A 39 -10.70 13.51 -11.74
N LEU A 40 -9.43 13.14 -11.57
CA LEU A 40 -8.98 11.75 -11.71
C LEU A 40 -9.57 10.83 -10.65
N GLU A 41 -9.72 11.29 -9.41
CA GLU A 41 -10.42 10.56 -8.34
C GLU A 41 -11.88 10.30 -8.69
N ARG A 42 -12.60 11.32 -9.17
CA ARG A 42 -14.01 11.18 -9.60
C ARG A 42 -14.20 10.29 -10.83
N LEU A 43 -13.19 10.19 -11.68
CA LEU A 43 -13.16 9.29 -12.83
C LEU A 43 -12.69 7.88 -12.47
N PHE A 44 -12.41 7.61 -11.20
CA PHE A 44 -11.86 6.33 -10.74
C PHE A 44 -10.56 5.93 -11.46
N VAL A 45 -9.72 6.91 -11.78
CA VAL A 45 -8.39 6.67 -12.37
C VAL A 45 -7.35 6.47 -11.27
N ILE A 46 -7.48 7.24 -10.18
CA ILE A 46 -6.64 7.12 -8.98
C ILE A 46 -7.51 6.92 -7.75
N GLU A 47 -6.99 6.17 -6.79
CA GLU A 47 -7.63 5.90 -5.51
C GLU A 47 -6.57 5.67 -4.43
N ASP A 48 -6.09 6.78 -3.85
CA ASP A 48 -5.02 6.76 -2.85
C ASP A 48 -5.38 5.95 -1.60
N VAL A 49 -4.41 5.21 -1.07
CA VAL A 49 -4.56 4.41 0.14
C VAL A 49 -4.28 5.27 1.37
N PRO A 50 -5.21 5.37 2.34
CA PRO A 50 -5.01 6.13 3.57
C PRO A 50 -4.04 5.44 4.53
N ALA A 51 -3.41 6.23 5.41
CA ALA A 51 -2.63 5.67 6.50
C ALA A 51 -3.53 4.93 7.51
N TRP A 52 -3.04 3.80 8.00
CA TRP A 52 -3.71 3.05 9.05
C TRP A 52 -3.69 3.79 10.39
N CYS A 53 -4.79 3.67 11.09
CA CYS A 53 -4.90 4.13 12.46
C CYS A 53 -5.69 3.12 13.29
N PRO A 54 -5.05 2.49 14.28
CA PRO A 54 -5.71 1.55 15.17
C PRO A 54 -6.76 2.21 16.07
N ALA A 55 -6.66 3.53 16.31
CA ALA A 55 -7.60 4.27 17.14
C ALA A 55 -8.60 5.03 16.26
N ILE A 56 -9.91 4.74 16.41
CA ILE A 56 -11.02 5.34 15.63
C ILE A 56 -10.97 6.88 15.61
N ARG A 57 -10.38 7.53 16.61
CA ARG A 57 -10.27 8.99 16.74
C ARG A 57 -8.85 9.54 16.64
N SER A 58 -7.91 8.83 15.99
CA SER A 58 -6.55 9.35 15.88
C SER A 58 -6.45 10.51 14.90
N ARG A 59 -5.89 11.62 15.40
CA ARG A 59 -5.59 12.79 14.58
C ARG A 59 -4.38 12.57 13.67
N THR A 60 -3.52 11.61 13.98
CA THR A 60 -2.28 11.34 13.24
C THR A 60 -2.59 10.75 11.86
N ALA A 61 -3.53 9.80 11.77
CA ALA A 61 -3.93 9.22 10.48
C ALA A 61 -4.53 10.24 9.52
N ILE A 62 -5.32 11.19 10.05
CA ILE A 62 -5.96 12.24 9.23
C ILE A 62 -4.91 13.19 8.62
N ARG A 63 -3.76 13.36 9.29
CA ARG A 63 -2.66 14.25 8.84
C ARG A 63 -1.59 13.55 8.04
N SER A 64 -1.65 12.23 7.92
CA SER A 64 -0.66 11.45 7.17
C SER A 64 -0.93 11.54 5.68
N THR A 65 0.13 11.63 4.89
CA THR A 65 0.05 11.61 3.43
C THR A 65 -0.53 10.27 2.98
N ARG A 66 -1.45 10.28 2.03
CA ARG A 66 -1.96 9.05 1.43
C ARG A 66 -0.92 8.44 0.50
N LYS A 67 -0.84 7.10 0.46
CA LYS A 67 -0.03 6.39 -0.53
C LYS A 67 -0.69 6.54 -1.90
N LYS A 68 0.07 6.95 -2.90
CA LYS A 68 -0.40 7.23 -4.27
C LYS A 68 -0.71 5.93 -4.99
N GLU A 69 -1.97 5.75 -5.43
CA GLU A 69 -2.37 4.54 -6.14
C GLU A 69 -3.23 4.83 -7.36
N PHE A 70 -3.03 4.05 -8.41
CA PHE A 70 -3.97 3.94 -9.52
C PHE A 70 -4.99 2.83 -9.22
N THR A 71 -6.18 2.96 -9.75
CA THR A 71 -7.21 1.91 -9.63
C THR A 71 -6.85 0.67 -10.44
N ASP A 72 -6.00 0.81 -11.47
CA ASP A 72 -5.47 -0.28 -12.25
C ASP A 72 -3.99 -0.03 -12.61
N PRO A 73 -3.08 -0.99 -12.37
CA PRO A 73 -1.66 -0.82 -12.66
C PRO A 73 -1.36 -0.58 -14.15
N SER A 74 -2.22 -1.03 -15.08
CA SER A 74 -2.03 -0.79 -16.51
C SER A 74 -2.07 0.70 -16.87
N ILE A 75 -2.83 1.49 -16.13
CA ILE A 75 -2.89 2.94 -16.31
C ILE A 75 -1.53 3.58 -15.96
N ALA A 76 -0.91 3.12 -14.86
CA ALA A 76 0.42 3.59 -14.46
C ALA A 76 1.49 3.19 -15.49
N VAL A 77 1.46 1.93 -15.96
CA VAL A 77 2.37 1.42 -17.01
C VAL A 77 2.25 2.25 -18.29
N ALA A 78 1.03 2.54 -18.73
CA ALA A 78 0.77 3.38 -19.91
C ALA A 78 1.25 4.82 -19.68
N ALA A 79 1.01 5.40 -18.49
CA ALA A 79 1.44 6.75 -18.15
C ALA A 79 2.96 6.89 -18.09
N LEU A 80 3.69 5.83 -17.69
CA LEU A 80 5.16 5.77 -17.67
C LEU A 80 5.75 5.48 -19.06
N GLY A 81 4.94 5.05 -20.02
CA GLY A 81 5.42 4.57 -21.33
C GLY A 81 6.33 3.34 -21.18
N ALA A 82 6.06 2.49 -20.17
CA ALA A 82 6.87 1.33 -19.90
C ALA A 82 6.40 0.11 -20.72
N SER A 83 7.37 -0.65 -21.26
CA SER A 83 7.12 -1.96 -21.84
C SER A 83 7.44 -3.06 -20.82
N PRO A 84 6.95 -4.32 -21.04
CA PRO A 84 7.30 -5.44 -20.18
C PRO A 84 8.83 -5.62 -20.03
N GLN A 85 9.58 -5.43 -21.10
CA GLN A 85 11.05 -5.55 -21.10
C GLN A 85 11.70 -4.47 -20.22
N ARG A 86 11.18 -3.24 -20.26
CA ARG A 86 11.66 -2.15 -19.39
C ARG A 86 11.36 -2.41 -17.93
N LEU A 87 10.18 -2.94 -17.60
CA LEU A 87 9.84 -3.30 -16.22
C LEU A 87 10.70 -4.44 -15.70
N LEU A 88 11.02 -5.45 -16.52
CA LEU A 88 11.94 -6.54 -16.15
C LEU A 88 13.38 -6.04 -15.95
N ALA A 89 13.77 -4.97 -16.62
CA ALA A 89 15.08 -4.32 -16.44
C ALA A 89 15.13 -3.38 -15.23
N ASP A 90 13.97 -2.89 -14.76
CA ASP A 90 13.82 -2.02 -13.58
C ASP A 90 12.86 -2.67 -12.57
N LEU A 91 13.41 -3.61 -11.79
CA LEU A 91 12.64 -4.37 -10.80
C LEU A 91 12.10 -3.49 -9.66
N GLN A 92 12.68 -2.32 -9.41
CA GLN A 92 12.16 -1.39 -8.42
C GLN A 92 10.82 -0.80 -8.90
N THR A 93 10.78 -0.23 -10.10
CA THR A 93 9.52 0.25 -10.69
C THR A 93 8.52 -0.88 -10.86
N PHE A 94 8.98 -2.08 -11.27
CA PHE A 94 8.09 -3.24 -11.37
C PHE A 94 7.50 -3.63 -10.00
N GLY A 95 8.26 -3.52 -8.91
CA GLY A 95 7.78 -3.75 -7.55
C GLY A 95 6.61 -2.82 -7.18
N PHE A 96 6.72 -1.53 -7.47
CA PHE A 96 5.62 -0.57 -7.25
C PHE A 96 4.36 -0.87 -8.10
N ILE A 97 4.55 -1.27 -9.36
CA ILE A 97 3.44 -1.71 -10.21
C ILE A 97 2.79 -2.99 -9.66
N PHE A 98 3.59 -3.94 -9.16
CA PHE A 98 3.10 -5.16 -8.52
C PHE A 98 2.31 -4.85 -7.23
N GLU A 99 2.77 -3.91 -6.43
CA GLU A 99 2.05 -3.45 -5.23
C GLU A 99 0.67 -2.89 -5.60
N THR A 100 0.60 -2.01 -6.62
CA THR A 100 -0.69 -1.50 -7.13
C THR A 100 -1.60 -2.63 -7.60
N LEU A 101 -1.05 -3.67 -8.27
CA LEU A 101 -1.82 -4.87 -8.66
C LEU A 101 -2.41 -5.56 -7.43
N CYS A 102 -1.60 -5.78 -6.40
CA CYS A 102 -2.03 -6.42 -5.16
C CYS A 102 -3.12 -5.60 -4.45
N ILE A 103 -2.96 -4.29 -4.35
CA ILE A 103 -3.94 -3.37 -3.76
C ILE A 103 -5.27 -3.43 -4.52
N ARG A 104 -5.24 -3.38 -5.87
CA ARG A 104 -6.44 -3.51 -6.71
C ARG A 104 -7.17 -4.82 -6.43
N ASP A 105 -6.46 -5.93 -6.46
CA ASP A 105 -7.04 -7.27 -6.34
C ASP A 105 -7.60 -7.49 -4.92
N LEU A 106 -6.86 -7.12 -3.88
CA LEU A 106 -7.35 -7.19 -2.51
C LEU A 106 -8.59 -6.33 -2.29
N ARG A 107 -8.63 -5.13 -2.88
CA ARG A 107 -9.80 -4.25 -2.83
C ARG A 107 -11.02 -4.90 -3.47
N ALA A 108 -10.84 -5.51 -4.64
CA ALA A 108 -11.91 -6.23 -5.34
C ALA A 108 -12.38 -7.46 -4.55
N TYR A 109 -11.45 -8.31 -4.10
CA TYR A 109 -11.78 -9.57 -3.40
C TYR A 109 -12.43 -9.35 -2.03
N THR A 110 -12.09 -8.27 -1.34
CA THR A 110 -12.61 -8.01 0.00
C THR A 110 -13.82 -7.07 0.03
N SER A 111 -14.21 -6.51 -1.11
CA SER A 111 -15.33 -5.57 -1.20
C SER A 111 -16.66 -6.15 -0.70
N ALA A 112 -16.94 -7.41 -1.03
CA ALA A 112 -18.17 -8.11 -0.61
C ALA A 112 -18.27 -8.33 0.90
N ILE A 113 -17.13 -8.39 1.61
CA ILE A 113 -17.07 -8.55 3.06
C ILE A 113 -16.80 -7.22 3.79
N GLY A 114 -16.84 -6.10 3.07
CA GLY A 114 -16.64 -4.76 3.63
C GLY A 114 -15.18 -4.45 3.97
N GLY A 115 -14.23 -5.12 3.34
CA GLY A 115 -12.79 -4.88 3.53
C GLY A 115 -12.39 -3.45 3.16
N LYS A 116 -11.56 -2.85 4.00
CA LYS A 116 -10.97 -1.52 3.77
C LYS A 116 -9.46 -1.60 3.86
N LEU A 117 -8.79 -1.03 2.86
CA LEU A 117 -7.33 -1.03 2.79
C LEU A 117 -6.76 0.28 3.32
N SER A 118 -5.67 0.16 4.05
CA SER A 118 -4.81 1.25 4.49
C SER A 118 -3.36 0.77 4.48
N TYR A 119 -2.39 1.67 4.66
CA TYR A 119 -0.99 1.29 4.84
C TYR A 119 -0.52 1.69 6.26
N TYR A 120 0.52 1.04 6.76
CA TYR A 120 1.19 1.45 7.99
C TYR A 120 2.60 1.92 7.69
N ARG A 121 2.99 3.04 8.32
CA ARG A 121 4.37 3.49 8.36
C ARG A 121 4.59 4.30 9.63
N ASP A 122 5.64 3.97 10.36
CA ASP A 122 6.03 4.73 11.54
C ASP A 122 7.17 5.72 11.22
N ARG A 123 7.55 6.51 12.24
CA ARG A 123 8.63 7.49 12.14
C ARG A 123 10.02 6.89 11.99
N TYR A 124 10.19 5.61 12.24
CA TYR A 124 11.45 4.88 12.17
C TYR A 124 11.61 4.13 10.85
N GLY A 125 10.61 4.20 9.99
CA GLY A 125 10.61 3.57 8.68
C GLY A 125 10.09 2.14 8.67
N LEU A 126 9.59 1.61 9.80
CA LEU A 126 8.88 0.33 9.81
C LEU A 126 7.55 0.50 9.12
N GLU A 127 7.27 -0.36 8.16
CA GLU A 127 6.06 -0.27 7.34
C GLU A 127 5.39 -1.63 7.11
N SER A 128 4.10 -1.56 6.80
CA SER A 128 3.32 -2.62 6.17
C SER A 128 2.63 -2.01 4.95
N ASP A 129 2.85 -2.62 3.80
CA ASP A 129 2.34 -2.13 2.52
C ASP A 129 0.83 -2.02 2.51
N CYS A 130 0.16 -2.97 3.19
CA CYS A 130 -1.29 -2.98 3.31
C CYS A 130 -1.73 -3.47 4.69
N VAL A 131 -2.68 -2.75 5.28
CA VAL A 131 -3.46 -3.18 6.44
C VAL A 131 -4.92 -3.31 5.98
N LEU A 132 -5.41 -4.54 5.90
CA LEU A 132 -6.77 -4.86 5.52
C LEU A 132 -7.66 -4.96 6.75
N HIS A 133 -8.66 -4.11 6.86
CA HIS A 133 -9.65 -4.10 7.94
C HIS A 133 -10.98 -4.69 7.53
N LEU A 134 -11.59 -5.42 8.44
CA LEU A 134 -12.97 -5.89 8.34
C LEU A 134 -13.89 -5.07 9.27
N PRO A 135 -15.21 -5.02 8.98
CA PRO A 135 -16.18 -4.29 9.81
C PRO A 135 -16.30 -4.81 11.25
N ASP A 136 -15.93 -6.06 11.51
CA ASP A 136 -15.96 -6.70 12.83
C ASP A 136 -14.74 -6.36 13.70
N GLY A 137 -13.81 -5.54 13.20
CA GLY A 137 -12.60 -5.10 13.91
C GLY A 137 -11.37 -5.94 13.61
N ARG A 138 -11.51 -7.13 13.04
CA ARG A 138 -10.36 -7.95 12.62
C ARG A 138 -9.57 -7.22 11.54
N PHE A 139 -8.26 -7.42 11.54
CA PHE A 139 -7.39 -6.89 10.49
C PHE A 139 -6.24 -7.83 10.15
N ALA A 140 -5.71 -7.66 8.95
CA ALA A 140 -4.52 -8.34 8.46
C ALA A 140 -3.40 -7.34 8.20
N LEU A 141 -2.16 -7.74 8.47
CA LEU A 141 -0.94 -7.05 8.04
C LEU A 141 -0.39 -7.76 6.81
N ILE A 142 -0.11 -7.00 5.75
CA ILE A 142 0.27 -7.56 4.46
C ILE A 142 1.45 -6.79 3.87
N GLU A 143 2.46 -7.52 3.42
CA GLU A 143 3.60 -7.03 2.64
C GLU A 143 3.52 -7.56 1.20
N PHE A 144 3.96 -6.78 0.23
CA PHE A 144 4.02 -7.16 -1.18
C PHE A 144 5.47 -7.30 -1.63
N LYS A 145 5.86 -8.47 -2.07
CA LYS A 145 7.23 -8.73 -2.52
C LYS A 145 7.21 -9.42 -3.88
N LEU A 146 7.76 -8.75 -4.90
CA LEU A 146 7.76 -9.26 -6.27
C LEU A 146 8.47 -10.63 -6.37
N GLY A 147 9.53 -10.84 -5.61
CA GLY A 147 10.35 -12.04 -5.65
C GLY A 147 10.66 -12.63 -4.28
N ASN A 148 11.14 -13.88 -4.29
CA ASN A 148 11.36 -14.65 -3.06
C ASN A 148 12.47 -14.11 -2.15
N ARG A 149 13.43 -13.33 -2.68
CA ARG A 149 14.58 -12.83 -1.90
C ARG A 149 14.21 -11.85 -0.79
N GLN A 150 13.06 -11.18 -0.91
CA GLN A 150 12.62 -10.16 0.04
C GLN A 150 11.54 -10.66 1.01
N ILE A 151 11.15 -11.95 0.93
CA ILE A 151 10.12 -12.52 1.80
C ILE A 151 10.54 -12.45 3.28
N GLU A 152 11.82 -12.73 3.58
CA GLU A 152 12.34 -12.71 4.95
C GLU A 152 12.22 -11.32 5.57
N GLU A 153 12.58 -10.29 4.83
CA GLU A 153 12.49 -8.89 5.25
C GLU A 153 11.02 -8.49 5.48
N GLY A 154 10.14 -8.76 4.50
CA GLY A 154 8.72 -8.45 4.64
C GLY A 154 8.07 -9.16 5.82
N ALA A 155 8.37 -10.45 6.03
CA ALA A 155 7.86 -11.19 7.17
C ALA A 155 8.38 -10.62 8.51
N ALA A 156 9.65 -10.21 8.58
CA ALA A 156 10.22 -9.58 9.77
C ALA A 156 9.51 -8.27 10.14
N HIS A 157 9.17 -7.44 9.16
CA HIS A 157 8.40 -6.21 9.39
C HIS A 157 7.04 -6.52 10.02
N LEU A 158 6.29 -7.50 9.48
CA LEU A 158 4.97 -7.87 10.00
C LEU A 158 5.06 -8.38 11.44
N VAL A 159 6.05 -9.22 11.75
CA VAL A 159 6.29 -9.74 13.11
C VAL A 159 6.63 -8.58 14.05
N GLN A 160 7.50 -7.67 13.64
CA GLN A 160 7.87 -6.52 14.47
C GLN A 160 6.67 -5.59 14.75
N ILE A 161 5.79 -5.37 13.78
CA ILE A 161 4.56 -4.58 14.00
C ILE A 161 3.65 -5.27 15.02
N ARG A 162 3.48 -6.60 14.95
CA ARG A 162 2.72 -7.39 15.94
C ARG A 162 3.32 -7.24 17.35
N GLU A 163 4.64 -7.31 17.47
CA GLU A 163 5.33 -7.16 18.75
C GLU A 163 5.12 -5.76 19.34
N LEU A 164 5.21 -4.70 18.50
CA LEU A 164 4.91 -3.34 18.93
C LEU A 164 3.46 -3.16 19.42
N ILE A 165 2.50 -3.83 18.80
CA ILE A 165 1.11 -3.83 19.26
C ILE A 165 1.01 -4.52 20.63
N HIS A 166 1.66 -5.67 20.79
CA HIS A 166 1.69 -6.39 22.05
C HIS A 166 2.30 -5.55 23.19
N GLU A 167 3.45 -4.93 22.96
CA GLU A 167 4.12 -4.03 23.90
C GLU A 167 3.25 -2.82 24.26
N ALA A 168 2.60 -2.20 23.27
CA ALA A 168 1.71 -1.07 23.50
C ALA A 168 0.52 -1.45 24.38
N ASN A 169 -0.04 -2.64 24.18
CA ASN A 169 -1.14 -3.18 24.99
C ASN A 169 -0.71 -3.50 26.43
N ALA A 170 0.54 -3.93 26.63
CA ALA A 170 1.08 -4.24 27.95
C ALA A 170 1.44 -2.97 28.76
N SER A 171 1.86 -1.90 28.06
CA SER A 171 2.40 -0.70 28.70
C SER A 171 1.36 0.39 29.04
N LYS A 172 0.17 0.37 28.42
CA LYS A 172 -0.84 1.41 28.58
C LYS A 172 -2.21 0.84 28.93
N PRO A 173 -2.74 1.10 30.15
CA PRO A 173 -4.13 0.83 30.45
C PRO A 173 -5.01 1.80 29.63
N GLY A 174 -5.84 1.29 28.74
CA GLY A 174 -6.72 2.11 27.89
C GLY A 174 -7.33 1.31 26.75
N VAL A 175 -7.49 1.96 25.60
CA VAL A 175 -8.01 1.28 24.40
C VAL A 175 -6.99 0.28 23.89
N ARG A 176 -7.32 -1.02 24.02
CA ARG A 176 -6.50 -2.12 23.53
C ARG A 176 -6.60 -2.18 22.00
N ILE A 177 -5.44 -2.30 21.35
CA ILE A 177 -5.37 -2.59 19.92
C ILE A 177 -5.47 -4.11 19.76
N GLU A 178 -6.36 -4.60 18.91
CA GLU A 178 -6.43 -6.02 18.60
C GLU A 178 -5.14 -6.49 17.92
N GLU A 179 -4.76 -7.74 18.12
CA GLU A 179 -3.65 -8.33 17.39
C GLU A 179 -4.08 -8.66 15.95
N PRO A 180 -3.16 -8.62 14.99
CA PRO A 180 -3.50 -8.97 13.61
C PRO A 180 -4.00 -10.43 13.55
N SER A 181 -5.17 -10.61 12.95
CA SER A 181 -5.77 -11.94 12.73
C SER A 181 -5.04 -12.74 11.66
N LEU A 182 -4.29 -12.04 10.79
CA LEU A 182 -3.51 -12.62 9.69
C LEU A 182 -2.28 -11.76 9.43
N MET A 183 -1.15 -12.41 9.22
CA MET A 183 0.06 -11.79 8.66
C MET A 183 0.42 -12.52 7.36
N MET A 184 0.59 -11.77 6.27
CA MET A 184 0.78 -12.37 4.95
C MET A 184 1.79 -11.59 4.13
N VAL A 185 2.69 -12.31 3.46
CA VAL A 185 3.51 -11.76 2.37
C VAL A 185 2.93 -12.26 1.05
N VAL A 186 2.38 -11.35 0.26
CA VAL A 186 1.88 -11.66 -1.09
C VAL A 186 3.03 -11.56 -2.08
N THR A 187 3.19 -12.57 -2.92
CA THR A 187 4.34 -12.66 -3.84
C THR A 187 3.92 -12.86 -5.29
N GLY A 188 4.83 -12.47 -6.21
CA GLY A 188 4.77 -12.87 -7.61
C GLY A 188 5.28 -14.31 -7.88
N GLY A 189 5.66 -15.04 -6.81
CA GLY A 189 6.17 -16.42 -6.91
C GLY A 189 5.08 -17.46 -7.15
N SER A 190 5.46 -18.75 -7.02
CA SER A 190 4.55 -19.88 -7.29
C SER A 190 4.29 -20.77 -6.06
N LEU A 191 4.95 -20.52 -4.93
CA LEU A 191 4.86 -21.38 -3.73
C LEU A 191 4.07 -20.68 -2.62
N ALA A 192 3.05 -21.37 -2.12
CA ALA A 192 2.31 -20.97 -0.91
C ALA A 192 2.75 -21.84 0.26
N TYR A 193 3.05 -21.21 1.40
CA TYR A 193 3.43 -21.91 2.63
C TYR A 193 3.24 -21.01 3.86
N THR A 194 3.23 -21.64 5.04
CA THR A 194 3.24 -20.93 6.32
C THR A 194 4.62 -21.03 6.95
N ARG A 195 5.17 -19.90 7.36
CA ARG A 195 6.45 -19.80 8.06
C ARG A 195 6.30 -20.20 9.53
N LYS A 196 7.42 -20.50 10.20
CA LYS A 196 7.44 -20.88 11.64
C LYS A 196 6.98 -19.73 12.55
N ASP A 197 7.12 -18.48 12.13
CA ASP A 197 6.69 -17.27 12.84
C ASP A 197 5.19 -16.95 12.64
N GLY A 198 4.46 -17.81 11.90
CA GLY A 198 3.04 -17.66 11.62
C GLY A 198 2.70 -16.78 10.43
N VAL A 199 3.69 -16.21 9.74
CA VAL A 199 3.47 -15.43 8.51
C VAL A 199 3.18 -16.38 7.34
N HIS A 200 2.10 -16.11 6.62
CA HIS A 200 1.74 -16.84 5.40
C HIS A 200 2.40 -16.20 4.18
N VAL A 201 3.04 -16.99 3.35
CA VAL A 201 3.54 -16.58 2.04
C VAL A 201 2.59 -17.09 0.99
N VAL A 202 2.01 -16.17 0.21
CA VAL A 202 0.92 -16.52 -0.72
C VAL A 202 1.17 -15.85 -2.07
N PRO A 203 1.27 -16.63 -3.16
CA PRO A 203 1.28 -16.08 -4.50
C PRO A 203 -0.01 -15.30 -4.79
N ILE A 204 0.10 -14.14 -5.45
CA ILE A 204 -1.08 -13.34 -5.81
C ILE A 204 -2.09 -14.14 -6.61
N GLY A 205 -1.64 -15.04 -7.48
CA GLY A 205 -2.51 -15.92 -8.28
C GLY A 205 -3.30 -16.95 -7.46
N CYS A 206 -3.01 -17.13 -6.16
CA CYS A 206 -3.77 -17.98 -5.25
C CYS A 206 -4.91 -17.21 -4.55
N LEU A 207 -4.91 -15.87 -4.62
CA LEU A 207 -5.98 -15.05 -4.06
C LEU A 207 -7.17 -15.02 -5.01
N LYS A 208 -8.37 -15.14 -4.47
CA LYS A 208 -9.64 -15.06 -5.20
C LYS A 208 -10.79 -14.69 -4.26
N GLN A 209 -11.92 -14.34 -4.82
CA GLN A 209 -13.17 -14.15 -4.08
C GLN A 209 -13.66 -15.45 -3.46
#